data_f24981cd315b99a27c4e3571fc48b397
#
_entry.id   f24981cd315b99a27c4e3571fc48b397
#
_cell.length_a   1.000
_cell.length_b   1.000
_cell.length_c   1.000
_cell.angle_alpha   90.00
_cell.angle_beta   90.00
_cell.angle_gamma   90.00
#
_symmetry.space_group_name_H-M   'P 1'
#
loop_
_entity.id
_entity.type
_entity.pdbx_description
1 polymer ?
#
loop_
_entity_poly.entity_id
_entity_poly.type
_entity_poly.pdbx_seq_one_letter_code
_entity_poly.pdbx_strand_id
1 'polypeptide(L)'
;MTYFCTLASGSSGNSAVYVCGRARMLVDAGKNTRYITDGLRRLALSPGELTHILVTHSHSDHVSALPVLLKHTGATLVCSEETLEALADRLPAGQKTLTFSPG
;
A
#
# COMPACT_ATOMS: atom_id res chain seq x y z
N MET A 1 6.05 13.17 -14.32
CA MET A 1 7.16 12.56 -13.58
C MET A 1 6.84 11.09 -13.31
N THR A 2 7.81 10.22 -13.53
CA THR A 2 7.64 8.78 -13.29
C THR A 2 8.89 8.26 -12.58
N TYR A 3 8.69 7.60 -11.44
CA TYR A 3 9.80 6.95 -10.74
C TYR A 3 9.29 5.81 -9.86
N PHE A 4 10.21 4.93 -9.49
CA PHE A 4 9.98 3.82 -8.57
C PHE A 4 11.04 3.89 -7.48
N CYS A 5 10.62 3.78 -6.23
CA CYS A 5 11.52 3.86 -5.09
C CYS A 5 11.18 2.80 -4.05
N THR A 6 12.16 2.00 -3.67
CA THR A 6 11.99 1.03 -2.58
C THR A 6 12.14 1.73 -1.24
N LEU A 7 11.11 1.64 -0.39
CA LEU A 7 11.15 2.18 0.97
C LEU A 7 11.75 1.18 1.95
N ALA A 8 11.45 -0.09 1.76
CA ALA A 8 11.93 -1.17 2.63
C ALA A 8 11.96 -2.47 1.84
N SER A 9 12.96 -3.30 2.11
CA SER A 9 13.06 -4.64 1.52
C SER A 9 13.69 -5.59 2.51
N GLY A 10 13.37 -6.89 2.36
CA GLY A 10 13.95 -7.93 3.18
C GLY A 10 12.91 -8.64 4.05
N SER A 11 13.40 -9.48 4.97
CA SER A 11 12.55 -10.33 5.79
C SER A 11 11.73 -9.59 6.84
N SER A 12 12.09 -8.35 7.15
CA SER A 12 11.38 -7.55 8.16
C SER A 12 10.23 -6.72 7.58
N GLY A 13 9.98 -6.84 6.29
CA GLY A 13 8.86 -6.17 5.63
C GLY A 13 9.27 -5.51 4.32
N ASN A 14 8.33 -5.37 3.42
CA ASN A 14 8.55 -4.79 2.09
C ASN A 14 7.62 -3.62 1.86
N SER A 15 8.13 -2.57 1.20
CA SER A 15 7.32 -1.45 0.75
C SER A 15 8.06 -0.69 -0.34
N ALA A 16 7.34 -0.21 -1.35
CA ALA A 16 7.89 0.58 -2.43
C ALA A 16 6.87 1.59 -2.91
N VAL A 17 7.33 2.64 -3.56
CA VAL A 17 6.46 3.68 -4.12
C VAL A 17 6.69 3.78 -5.62
N TYR A 18 5.60 3.81 -6.37
CA TYR A 18 5.61 4.05 -7.80
C TYR A 18 4.81 5.31 -8.10
N VAL A 19 5.45 6.29 -8.73
CA VAL A 19 4.81 7.52 -9.14
C VAL A 19 4.78 7.57 -10.66
N CYS A 20 3.58 7.76 -11.23
CA CYS A 20 3.41 7.87 -12.68
C CYS A 20 2.35 8.93 -12.94
N GLY A 21 2.77 10.10 -13.45
CA GLY A 21 1.83 11.20 -13.65
C GLY A 21 1.17 11.63 -12.34
N ARG A 22 -0.15 11.50 -12.27
CA ARG A 22 -0.91 11.80 -11.04
C ARG A 22 -1.07 10.60 -10.14
N ALA A 23 -0.74 9.41 -10.62
CA ALA A 23 -0.85 8.20 -9.80
C ALA A 23 0.29 8.13 -8.80
N ARG A 24 -0.05 7.84 -7.55
CA ARG A 24 0.89 7.64 -6.46
C ARG A 24 0.55 6.33 -5.80
N MET A 25 1.29 5.28 -6.16
CA MET A 25 0.97 3.93 -5.71
C MET A 25 1.99 3.46 -4.67
N LEU A 26 1.49 3.01 -3.53
CA LEU A 26 2.29 2.30 -2.55
C LEU A 26 2.18 0.81 -2.86
N VAL A 27 3.31 0.13 -3.02
CA VAL A 27 3.34 -1.31 -3.28
C VAL A 27 3.78 -2.00 -2.01
N ASP A 28 2.87 -2.74 -1.41
CA ASP A 28 3.01 -3.41 -0.13
C ASP A 28 3.24 -2.44 1.03
N ALA A 29 2.75 -2.79 2.20
CA ALA A 29 2.81 -1.98 3.40
C ALA A 29 3.29 -2.85 4.58
N GLY A 30 4.46 -3.46 4.40
CA GLY A 30 5.00 -4.45 5.33
C GLY A 30 5.70 -3.89 6.54
N LYS A 31 6.00 -2.60 6.55
CA LYS A 31 6.57 -1.92 7.71
C LYS A 31 5.47 -1.21 8.48
N ASN A 32 5.78 -0.74 9.69
CA ASN A 32 4.80 0.02 10.46
C ASN A 32 4.49 1.35 9.76
N THR A 33 3.36 1.95 10.14
CA THR A 33 2.87 3.17 9.50
C THR A 33 3.88 4.31 9.57
N ARG A 34 4.55 4.47 10.69
CA ARG A 34 5.53 5.54 10.88
C ARG A 34 6.70 5.41 9.90
N TYR A 35 7.20 4.19 9.73
CA TYR A 35 8.31 3.93 8.80
C TYR A 35 7.92 4.32 7.37
N ILE A 36 6.72 3.93 6.95
CA ILE A 36 6.22 4.23 5.61
C ILE A 36 5.99 5.73 5.44
N THR A 37 5.39 6.38 6.43
CA THR A 37 5.14 7.82 6.40
C THR A 37 6.45 8.61 6.30
N ASP A 38 7.47 8.22 7.07
CA ASP A 38 8.77 8.86 7.01
C ASP A 38 9.43 8.65 5.64
N GLY A 39 9.28 7.46 5.07
CA GLY A 39 9.79 7.17 3.73
C GLY A 39 9.12 8.03 2.66
N LEU A 40 7.81 8.20 2.74
CA LEU A 40 7.07 9.06 1.83
C LEU A 40 7.50 10.51 1.97
N ARG A 41 7.71 10.97 3.20
CA ARG A 41 8.14 12.35 3.46
C ARG A 41 9.48 12.64 2.81
N ARG A 42 10.41 11.68 2.81
CA ARG A 42 11.71 11.83 2.13
C ARG A 42 11.54 12.00 0.62
N LEU A 43 10.44 11.55 0.06
CA LEU A 43 10.10 11.71 -1.35
C LEU A 43 9.18 12.91 -1.59
N ALA A 44 8.99 13.75 -0.57
CA ALA A 44 8.08 14.90 -0.61
C ALA A 44 6.62 14.49 -0.85
N LEU A 45 6.23 13.33 -0.34
CA LEU A 45 4.86 12.82 -0.42
C LEU A 45 4.24 12.70 0.97
N SER A 46 2.93 12.85 1.05
CA SER A 46 2.17 12.57 2.26
C SER A 46 1.26 11.38 2.02
N PRO A 47 0.84 10.67 3.08
CA PRO A 47 -0.08 9.53 2.91
C PRO A 47 -1.37 9.91 2.19
N GLY A 48 -1.88 11.12 2.41
CA GLY A 48 -3.10 11.59 1.75
C GLY A 48 -2.98 11.75 0.24
N GLU A 49 -1.76 11.80 -0.29
CA GLU A 49 -1.53 11.89 -1.73
C GLU A 49 -1.54 10.52 -2.42
N LEU A 50 -1.53 9.44 -1.67
CA LEU A 50 -1.57 8.10 -2.25
C LEU A 50 -2.90 7.86 -2.94
N THR A 51 -2.85 7.43 -4.20
CA THR A 51 -4.05 7.12 -4.98
C THR A 51 -4.41 5.66 -4.93
N HIS A 52 -3.40 4.80 -4.82
CA HIS A 52 -3.57 3.35 -4.81
C HIS A 52 -2.60 2.71 -3.83
N ILE A 53 -3.03 1.64 -3.20
CA ILE A 53 -2.15 0.78 -2.41
C ILE A 53 -2.30 -0.62 -2.99
N LEU A 54 -1.22 -1.13 -3.57
CA LEU A 54 -1.17 -2.46 -4.18
C LEU A 54 -0.60 -3.45 -3.17
N VAL A 55 -1.30 -4.53 -2.94
CA VAL A 55 -0.86 -5.60 -2.06
C VAL A 55 -0.60 -6.85 -2.91
N THR A 56 0.65 -7.33 -2.88
CA THR A 56 1.04 -8.50 -3.65
C THR A 56 0.80 -9.80 -2.91
N HIS A 57 0.85 -9.75 -1.57
CA HIS A 57 0.65 -10.93 -0.71
C HIS A 57 -0.10 -10.53 0.54
N SER A 58 -0.81 -11.49 1.15
CA SER A 58 -1.56 -11.24 2.38
C SER A 58 -0.75 -11.48 3.66
N HIS A 59 0.52 -11.84 3.55
CA HIS A 59 1.38 -12.10 4.70
C HIS A 59 1.68 -10.80 5.46
N SER A 60 1.96 -10.92 6.75
CA SER A 60 2.18 -9.77 7.63
C SER A 60 3.32 -8.86 7.17
N ASP A 61 4.35 -9.39 6.55
CA ASP A 61 5.48 -8.63 6.02
C ASP A 61 5.11 -7.80 4.78
N HIS A 62 3.89 -7.91 4.28
CA HIS A 62 3.38 -7.13 3.14
C HIS A 62 2.20 -6.24 3.51
N VAL A 63 1.60 -6.45 4.69
CA VAL A 63 0.32 -5.79 5.03
C VAL A 63 0.26 -5.23 6.44
N SER A 64 1.35 -5.24 7.22
CA SER A 64 1.27 -4.90 8.65
C SER A 64 0.76 -3.48 8.91
N ALA A 65 1.07 -2.53 8.04
CA ALA A 65 0.61 -1.15 8.20
C ALA A 65 -0.69 -0.85 7.46
N LEU A 66 -1.22 -1.81 6.70
CA LEU A 66 -2.31 -1.57 5.76
C LEU A 66 -3.58 -1.02 6.41
N PRO A 67 -4.09 -1.61 7.50
CA PRO A 67 -5.35 -1.10 8.07
C PRO A 67 -5.27 0.36 8.50
N VAL A 68 -4.15 0.75 9.10
CA VAL A 68 -3.97 2.14 9.56
C VAL A 68 -3.81 3.08 8.38
N LEU A 69 -3.01 2.70 7.39
CA LEU A 69 -2.81 3.52 6.19
C LEU A 69 -4.11 3.75 5.43
N LEU A 70 -4.93 2.72 5.28
CA LEU A 70 -6.20 2.84 4.58
C LEU A 70 -7.16 3.80 5.28
N LYS A 71 -7.09 3.88 6.61
CA LYS A 71 -7.91 4.84 7.36
C LYS A 71 -7.50 6.28 7.13
N HIS A 72 -6.22 6.52 6.85
CA HIS A 72 -5.66 7.86 6.74
C HIS A 72 -5.45 8.31 5.30
N THR A 73 -5.82 7.49 4.33
CA THR A 73 -5.68 7.79 2.90
C THR A 73 -7.01 7.62 2.19
N GLY A 74 -7.16 8.27 1.06
CA GLY A 74 -8.28 8.00 0.17
C GLY A 74 -7.94 6.98 -0.91
N ALA A 75 -6.89 6.20 -0.70
CA ALA A 75 -6.37 5.30 -1.71
C ALA A 75 -7.30 4.12 -1.98
N THR A 76 -7.30 3.66 -3.23
CA THR A 76 -7.98 2.43 -3.61
C THR A 76 -7.05 1.26 -3.33
N LEU A 77 -7.57 0.23 -2.65
CA LEU A 77 -6.83 -1.00 -2.41
C LEU A 77 -6.86 -1.86 -3.67
N VAL A 78 -5.68 -2.23 -4.16
CA VAL A 78 -5.54 -3.08 -5.35
C VAL A 78 -4.89 -4.40 -4.94
N CYS A 79 -5.57 -5.50 -5.16
CA CYS A 79 -5.08 -6.83 -4.77
C CYS A 79 -5.85 -7.92 -5.51
N SER A 80 -5.40 -9.16 -5.37
CA SER A 80 -6.14 -10.29 -5.91
C SER A 80 -7.39 -10.57 -5.07
N GLU A 81 -8.34 -11.31 -5.62
CA GLU A 81 -9.54 -11.68 -4.88
C GLU A 81 -9.21 -12.50 -3.64
N GLU A 82 -8.25 -13.41 -3.73
CA GLU A 82 -7.80 -14.19 -2.58
C GLU A 82 -7.26 -13.30 -1.47
N THR A 83 -6.44 -12.32 -1.83
CA THR A 83 -5.89 -11.39 -0.86
C THR A 83 -6.99 -10.54 -0.23
N LEU A 84 -7.96 -10.10 -1.02
CA LEU A 84 -9.08 -9.32 -0.52
C LEU A 84 -9.88 -10.12 0.51
N GLU A 85 -10.17 -11.39 0.25
CA GLU A 85 -10.85 -12.25 1.21
C GLU A 85 -10.07 -12.37 2.52
N ALA A 86 -8.75 -12.55 2.41
CA ALA A 86 -7.89 -12.69 3.58
C ALA A 86 -7.84 -11.40 4.42
N LEU A 87 -8.02 -10.25 3.81
CA LEU A 87 -7.92 -8.95 4.47
C LEU A 87 -9.27 -8.35 4.86
N ALA A 88 -10.38 -8.95 4.45
CA ALA A 88 -11.70 -8.34 4.58
C ALA A 88 -12.02 -7.84 5.99
N ASP A 89 -11.62 -8.59 7.02
CA ASP A 89 -11.86 -8.26 8.42
C ASP A 89 -11.08 -7.03 8.90
N ARG A 90 -10.03 -6.66 8.18
CA ARG A 90 -9.11 -5.58 8.58
C ARG A 90 -9.35 -4.29 7.83
N LEU A 91 -10.25 -4.28 6.86
CA LEU A 91 -10.47 -3.11 6.02
C LEU A 91 -11.42 -2.12 6.66
N PRO A 92 -11.18 -0.81 6.49
CA PRO A 92 -12.13 0.20 6.94
C PRO A 92 -13.46 0.07 6.21
N ALA A 93 -14.54 0.49 6.87
CA ALA A 93 -15.85 0.51 6.24
C ALA A 93 -15.83 1.43 5.01
N GLY A 94 -16.42 0.96 3.92
CA GLY A 94 -16.48 1.75 2.68
C GLY A 94 -15.18 1.81 1.89
N GLN A 95 -14.20 0.97 2.20
CA GLN A 95 -12.93 0.97 1.49
C GLN A 95 -13.13 0.64 0.01
N LYS A 96 -12.61 1.50 -0.87
CA LYS A 96 -12.62 1.25 -2.30
C LYS A 96 -11.60 0.17 -2.64
N THR A 97 -12.01 -0.80 -3.42
CA THR A 97 -11.15 -1.92 -3.81
C THR A 97 -11.19 -2.15 -5.31
N LEU A 98 -10.08 -2.63 -5.84
CA LEU A 98 -9.96 -3.06 -7.22
C LEU A 98 -9.22 -4.39 -7.21
N THR A 99 -9.86 -5.43 -7.73
CA THR A 99 -9.23 -6.76 -7.76
C THR A 99 -8.75 -7.11 -9.15
N PHE A 100 -7.75 -7.96 -9.21
CA PHE A 100 -7.25 -8.49 -10.47
C PHE A 100 -7.14 -10.01 -10.37
N SER A 101 -7.21 -10.68 -11.50
CA SER A 101 -7.00 -12.12 -11.58
C SER A 101 -5.59 -12.37 -12.12
N PRO A 102 -4.78 -13.21 -11.46
CA PRO A 102 -3.53 -13.65 -12.05
C PRO A 102 -3.87 -14.52 -13.26
N GLY A 103 -3.42 -14.10 -14.42
CA GLY A 103 -3.89 -14.76 -15.59
C GLY A 103 -2.91 -15.03 -16.62
#